data_0900b2bd704279e41b2a411e65a7a652
#
_entry.id   0900b2bd704279e41b2a411e65a7a652
#
_cell.length_a   1.000
_cell.length_b   1.000
_cell.length_c   1.000
_cell.angle_alpha   90.00
_cell.angle_beta   90.00
_cell.angle_gamma   90.00
#
_symmetry.space_group_name_H-M   'P 1'
#
loop_
_entity.id
_entity.type
_entity.pdbx_description
1 polymer ?
#
loop_
_entity_poly.entity_id
_entity_poly.type
_entity_poly.pdbx_seq_one_letter_code
_entity_poly.pdbx_strand_id
1 'polypeptide(L)'
;MKKIVLSIVAVMLSFMIMGCNDYSINGGSFNTGWTPEDIPDDPVTPTPTPETAEKAPLYWTVYEYGRLAEKNGTDCNMPKEIWQKNIDWVAENLLPYGYDMICTDGFMAMLGDDNSGHPYMTSYAHIPLTELIQMCKDKGLKLGVYDNPLWVHGSLDCPIEGTKYTVRNLLYEQGKDQVKNPDADGDIFTWIVPSHKGGKEYIDGFFKYYKSIGVDFIRMDFMCLFEDGIRGGGTKGEGRGYGSAEYRLALQYIAEVAQKYGVFTSIVMPNMKDHGQYEAQYGNMVRIVDDACEGGWDHLSSRWRGAQYIKVDQWPAANNQFDGFTYWSDITGRGKVIADGDFQFMRRFNSDDERQSCITLQLMAGGPIAVADEYNTIGYESGENSYSESFYSAARAAHNVSFYQNEELLELNKDKFVGKPLSNNISTTRNGAGIEIAEDANSQVWYGQMSNGDYIVALFNRENIEQERGVELSALGISGSMKVRDLWTHTDEGEVTKVSAKLAPHACKVVRLSKPEYFLVSEN
;
A
#
# COMPACT_ATOMS: atom_id res chain seq x y z
N MET A 1 9.37 -29.98 12.35
CA MET A 1 9.52 -28.55 12.60
C MET A 1 10.61 -27.89 11.75
N LYS A 2 11.90 -28.27 11.80
CA LYS A 2 12.94 -27.64 10.93
C LYS A 2 12.70 -27.77 9.42
N LYS A 3 12.01 -28.80 8.93
CA LYS A 3 11.70 -28.96 7.49
C LYS A 3 10.54 -28.09 7.02
N ILE A 4 9.57 -27.77 7.87
CA ILE A 4 8.40 -26.94 7.52
C ILE A 4 8.81 -25.47 7.43
N VAL A 5 9.61 -24.99 8.37
CA VAL A 5 10.15 -23.61 8.34
C VAL A 5 11.07 -23.39 7.13
N LEU A 6 11.90 -24.39 6.79
CA LEU A 6 12.74 -24.31 5.58
C LEU A 6 11.90 -24.36 4.29
N SER A 7 10.76 -25.05 4.27
CA SER A 7 9.90 -25.11 3.09
C SER A 7 9.16 -23.77 2.86
N ILE A 8 8.68 -23.12 3.91
CA ILE A 8 8.01 -21.80 3.79
C ILE A 8 9.02 -20.74 3.36
N VAL A 9 10.21 -20.71 3.95
CA VAL A 9 11.28 -19.80 3.59
C VAL A 9 11.82 -20.10 2.19
N ALA A 10 11.96 -21.38 1.81
CA ALA A 10 12.41 -21.76 0.45
C ALA A 10 11.36 -21.45 -0.62
N VAL A 11 10.08 -21.50 -0.29
CA VAL A 11 8.98 -21.13 -1.20
C VAL A 11 8.94 -19.60 -1.35
N MET A 12 9.08 -18.83 -0.29
CA MET A 12 9.22 -17.37 -0.39
C MET A 12 10.50 -16.95 -1.15
N LEU A 13 11.63 -17.60 -0.93
CA LEU A 13 12.87 -17.35 -1.69
C LEU A 13 12.73 -17.63 -3.19
N SER A 14 11.94 -18.63 -3.59
CA SER A 14 11.69 -18.92 -5.01
C SER A 14 10.82 -17.87 -5.69
N PHE A 15 9.97 -17.15 -4.95
CA PHE A 15 9.02 -16.19 -5.49
C PHE A 15 9.61 -14.81 -5.74
N MET A 16 10.63 -14.39 -5.01
CA MET A 16 11.20 -13.05 -5.13
C MET A 16 12.28 -12.93 -6.21
N ILE A 17 12.88 -14.02 -6.65
CA ILE A 17 13.89 -14.03 -7.73
C ILE A 17 13.23 -13.89 -9.12
N MET A 18 11.93 -14.14 -9.27
CA MET A 18 11.22 -14.09 -10.56
C MET A 18 10.56 -12.74 -10.91
N GLY A 19 10.71 -11.72 -10.08
CA GLY A 19 10.06 -10.41 -10.30
C GLY A 19 10.59 -9.56 -11.46
N CYS A 20 11.61 -10.00 -12.19
CA CYS A 20 12.30 -9.16 -13.19
C CYS A 20 12.43 -9.75 -14.60
N ASN A 21 11.68 -10.77 -14.99
CA ASN A 21 11.81 -11.34 -16.34
C ASN A 21 10.49 -11.31 -17.14
N ASP A 22 10.64 -10.96 -18.41
CA ASP A 22 9.66 -10.85 -19.48
C ASP A 22 8.53 -11.89 -19.45
N TYR A 23 7.28 -11.42 -19.31
CA TYR A 23 6.10 -12.25 -19.46
C TYR A 23 5.31 -11.87 -20.71
N SER A 24 5.22 -12.78 -21.66
CA SER A 24 4.31 -12.68 -22.80
C SER A 24 2.94 -13.24 -22.42
N ILE A 25 1.89 -12.47 -22.70
CA ILE A 25 0.51 -12.80 -22.36
C ILE A 25 -0.11 -13.67 -23.45
N ASN A 26 -0.59 -14.85 -23.07
CA ASN A 26 -1.69 -15.50 -23.77
C ASN A 26 -2.81 -15.71 -22.73
N GLY A 27 -3.88 -14.92 -22.88
CA GLY A 27 -5.05 -15.00 -22.01
C GLY A 27 -5.76 -16.35 -22.14
N GLY A 28 -5.59 -17.20 -21.15
CA GLY A 28 -6.40 -18.39 -20.95
C GLY A 28 -7.26 -18.19 -19.69
N SER A 29 -8.56 -18.12 -19.83
CA SER A 29 -9.46 -18.21 -18.68
C SER A 29 -9.41 -19.64 -18.16
N PHE A 30 -8.94 -19.80 -16.92
CA PHE A 30 -9.09 -21.07 -16.22
C PHE A 30 -10.52 -21.18 -15.71
N ASN A 31 -11.32 -21.97 -16.40
CA ASN A 31 -12.61 -22.38 -15.91
C ASN A 31 -12.38 -23.46 -14.83
N THR A 32 -12.41 -23.09 -13.56
CA THR A 32 -12.18 -24.00 -12.44
C THR A 32 -13.30 -25.01 -12.24
N GLY A 33 -14.39 -24.91 -13.00
CA GLY A 33 -15.51 -25.86 -12.93
C GLY A 33 -16.25 -25.87 -11.58
N TRP A 34 -15.92 -24.96 -10.68
CA TRP A 34 -16.56 -24.86 -9.38
C TRP A 34 -17.54 -23.68 -9.38
N THR A 35 -18.80 -23.98 -9.21
CA THR A 35 -19.83 -22.99 -8.88
C THR A 35 -20.27 -23.25 -7.46
N PRO A 36 -20.23 -22.25 -6.55
CA PRO A 36 -20.79 -22.41 -5.22
C PRO A 36 -22.29 -22.70 -5.34
N GLU A 37 -22.74 -23.83 -4.79
CA GLU A 37 -24.15 -24.23 -4.87
C GLU A 37 -25.11 -23.35 -4.06
N ASP A 38 -24.58 -22.38 -3.26
CA ASP A 38 -25.35 -21.55 -2.33
C ASP A 38 -24.92 -20.08 -2.31
N ILE A 39 -24.49 -19.48 -3.44
CA ILE A 39 -24.41 -18.02 -3.49
C ILE A 39 -25.84 -17.51 -3.69
N PRO A 40 -26.38 -16.69 -2.79
CA PRO A 40 -27.69 -16.09 -3.01
C PRO A 40 -27.67 -15.27 -4.30
N ASP A 41 -28.57 -15.54 -5.24
CA ASP A 41 -28.83 -14.70 -6.42
C ASP A 41 -29.41 -13.32 -6.07
N ASP A 42 -29.52 -12.99 -4.79
CA ASP A 42 -29.99 -11.69 -4.38
C ASP A 42 -28.96 -10.63 -4.74
N PRO A 43 -29.39 -9.55 -5.41
CA PRO A 43 -28.51 -8.42 -5.65
C PRO A 43 -28.02 -7.92 -4.30
N VAL A 44 -26.71 -8.07 -4.07
CA VAL A 44 -26.06 -7.58 -2.86
C VAL A 44 -26.43 -6.10 -2.75
N THR A 45 -27.25 -5.77 -1.74
CA THR A 45 -27.51 -4.36 -1.43
C THR A 45 -26.13 -3.75 -1.14
N PRO A 46 -25.70 -2.72 -1.88
CA PRO A 46 -24.40 -2.13 -1.63
C PRO A 46 -24.33 -1.73 -0.17
N THR A 47 -23.45 -2.36 0.58
CA THR A 47 -23.09 -1.83 1.89
C THR A 47 -22.54 -0.42 1.63
N PRO A 48 -22.95 0.59 2.40
CA PRO A 48 -22.39 1.92 2.25
C PRO A 48 -20.87 1.80 2.23
N THR A 49 -20.23 2.44 1.26
CA THR A 49 -18.77 2.59 1.23
C THR A 49 -18.34 2.89 2.66
N PRO A 50 -17.37 2.18 3.25
CA PRO A 50 -16.86 2.54 4.55
C PRO A 50 -16.62 4.05 4.50
N GLU A 51 -17.23 4.82 5.41
CA GLU A 51 -16.93 6.24 5.48
C GLU A 51 -15.41 6.29 5.72
N THR A 52 -14.65 6.58 4.69
CA THR A 52 -13.21 6.83 4.80
C THR A 52 -13.08 8.18 5.53
N ALA A 53 -13.60 8.18 6.74
CA ALA A 53 -13.56 9.32 7.62
C ALA A 53 -12.12 9.66 7.99
N GLU A 54 -11.19 8.75 7.73
CA GLU A 54 -9.83 8.85 8.22
C GLU A 54 -8.87 9.32 7.13
N LYS A 55 -7.82 10.01 7.57
CA LYS A 55 -6.69 10.37 6.74
C LYS A 55 -5.90 9.12 6.35
N ALA A 56 -5.16 9.18 5.25
CA ALA A 56 -4.23 8.13 4.88
C ALA A 56 -3.22 7.88 6.02
N PRO A 57 -2.91 6.63 6.37
CA PRO A 57 -2.00 6.33 7.46
C PRO A 57 -0.58 6.81 7.14
N LEU A 58 0.08 7.35 8.16
CA LEU A 58 1.52 7.61 8.16
C LEU A 58 2.14 6.60 9.13
N TYR A 59 3.01 5.72 8.64
CA TYR A 59 3.52 4.63 9.44
C TYR A 59 4.92 4.18 9.04
N TRP A 60 5.56 3.42 9.93
CA TRP A 60 6.80 2.70 9.65
C TRP A 60 6.49 1.22 9.43
N THR A 61 7.24 0.57 8.52
CA THR A 61 7.12 -0.85 8.23
C THR A 61 8.47 -1.57 8.34
N VAL A 62 8.44 -2.82 8.74
CA VAL A 62 9.61 -3.69 8.89
C VAL A 62 10.18 -4.21 7.57
N TYR A 63 9.65 -3.78 6.44
CA TYR A 63 9.93 -4.34 5.11
C TYR A 63 11.43 -4.37 4.76
N GLU A 64 12.20 -3.31 5.03
CA GLU A 64 13.62 -3.26 4.68
C GLU A 64 14.44 -4.33 5.40
N TYR A 65 14.16 -4.57 6.68
CA TYR A 65 14.83 -5.63 7.44
C TYR A 65 14.67 -6.99 6.79
N GLY A 66 13.43 -7.38 6.49
CA GLY A 66 13.14 -8.66 5.82
C GLY A 66 13.83 -8.76 4.46
N ARG A 67 13.80 -7.68 3.68
CA ARG A 67 14.42 -7.62 2.36
C ARG A 67 15.95 -7.75 2.41
N LEU A 68 16.59 -7.08 3.35
CA LEU A 68 18.04 -7.20 3.56
C LEU A 68 18.44 -8.59 4.08
N ALA A 69 17.67 -9.14 5.02
CA ALA A 69 17.91 -10.48 5.54
C ALA A 69 17.81 -11.54 4.44
N GLU A 70 16.80 -11.44 3.58
CA GLU A 70 16.64 -12.31 2.42
C GLU A 70 17.85 -12.24 1.48
N LYS A 71 18.25 -11.02 1.08
CA LYS A 71 19.39 -10.80 0.18
C LYS A 71 20.71 -11.32 0.75
N ASN A 72 20.89 -11.18 2.05
CA ASN A 72 22.09 -11.61 2.75
C ASN A 72 22.04 -13.08 3.19
N GLY A 73 20.93 -13.78 2.99
CA GLY A 73 20.73 -15.15 3.45
C GLY A 73 20.76 -15.29 4.97
N THR A 74 20.34 -14.25 5.69
CA THR A 74 20.24 -14.23 7.15
C THR A 74 18.81 -14.50 7.64
N ASP A 75 18.60 -14.65 8.95
CA ASP A 75 17.27 -14.84 9.50
C ASP A 75 16.41 -13.58 9.30
N CYS A 76 15.24 -13.76 8.68
CA CYS A 76 14.27 -12.69 8.49
C CYS A 76 13.53 -12.30 9.76
N ASN A 77 13.56 -13.12 10.83
CA ASN A 77 12.89 -12.80 12.08
C ASN A 77 13.68 -11.73 12.84
N MET A 78 13.15 -10.52 12.89
CA MET A 78 13.80 -9.42 13.59
C MET A 78 13.87 -9.68 15.09
N PRO A 79 15.08 -9.66 15.71
CA PRO A 79 15.22 -9.82 17.16
C PRO A 79 14.53 -8.69 17.92
N LYS A 80 14.05 -8.99 19.12
CA LYS A 80 13.32 -8.03 19.97
C LYS A 80 14.08 -6.74 20.23
N GLU A 81 15.39 -6.81 20.42
CA GLU A 81 16.24 -5.64 20.63
C GLU A 81 16.34 -4.73 19.41
N ILE A 82 16.22 -5.30 18.20
CA ILE A 82 16.19 -4.51 16.96
C ILE A 82 14.82 -3.87 16.76
N TRP A 83 13.74 -4.61 17.09
CA TRP A 83 12.39 -4.02 17.17
C TRP A 83 12.38 -2.80 18.08
N GLN A 84 12.94 -2.91 19.29
CA GLN A 84 12.96 -1.80 20.24
C GLN A 84 13.70 -0.59 19.69
N LYS A 85 14.83 -0.78 19.01
CA LYS A 85 15.59 0.32 18.41
C LYS A 85 14.82 1.02 17.29
N ASN A 86 14.12 0.26 16.43
CA ASN A 86 13.27 0.85 15.39
C ASN A 86 12.07 1.59 16.00
N ILE A 87 11.41 1.00 17.00
CA ILE A 87 10.30 1.64 17.72
C ILE A 87 10.76 2.95 18.38
N ASP A 88 11.91 2.95 19.06
CA ASP A 88 12.48 4.15 19.68
C ASP A 88 12.80 5.23 18.63
N TRP A 89 13.40 4.84 17.52
CA TRP A 89 13.72 5.74 16.43
C TRP A 89 12.48 6.37 15.78
N VAL A 90 11.44 5.58 15.56
CA VAL A 90 10.15 6.08 15.02
C VAL A 90 9.51 7.05 16.02
N ALA A 91 9.48 6.70 17.30
CA ALA A 91 8.93 7.56 18.34
C ALA A 91 9.67 8.90 18.47
N GLU A 92 10.99 8.90 18.28
CA GLU A 92 11.81 10.12 18.35
C GLU A 92 11.70 10.97 17.08
N ASN A 93 11.76 10.37 15.90
CA ASN A 93 11.96 11.07 14.64
C ASN A 93 10.70 11.25 13.79
N LEU A 94 9.71 10.36 13.92
CA LEU A 94 8.55 10.32 13.05
C LEU A 94 7.21 10.60 13.78
N LEU A 95 7.05 10.11 15.01
CA LEU A 95 5.81 10.33 15.78
C LEU A 95 5.44 11.81 15.95
N PRO A 96 6.36 12.75 16.21
CA PRO A 96 6.03 14.19 16.31
C PRO A 96 5.39 14.76 15.04
N TYR A 97 5.62 14.12 13.90
CA TYR A 97 5.12 14.52 12.57
C TYR A 97 3.86 13.74 12.14
N GLY A 98 3.31 12.90 13.04
CA GLY A 98 2.05 12.20 12.82
C GLY A 98 2.17 10.77 12.29
N TYR A 99 3.37 10.19 12.24
CA TYR A 99 3.58 8.77 11.97
C TYR A 99 3.36 8.00 13.28
N ASP A 100 2.15 7.55 13.52
CA ASP A 100 1.72 7.03 14.82
C ASP A 100 1.62 5.49 14.89
N MET A 101 2.12 4.80 13.86
CA MET A 101 1.96 3.35 13.75
C MET A 101 3.24 2.65 13.26
N ILE A 102 3.47 1.46 13.82
CA ILE A 102 4.39 0.45 13.31
C ILE A 102 3.55 -0.61 12.60
N CYS A 103 3.93 -1.06 11.40
CA CYS A 103 3.24 -2.14 10.70
C CYS A 103 4.16 -3.34 10.48
N THR A 104 3.65 -4.54 10.75
CA THR A 104 4.34 -5.79 10.40
C THR A 104 4.27 -6.07 8.90
N ASP A 105 5.05 -7.06 8.42
CA ASP A 105 5.09 -7.46 7.01
C ASP A 105 5.27 -8.97 6.85
N GLY A 106 5.21 -9.49 5.62
CA GLY A 106 5.16 -10.92 5.31
C GLY A 106 6.46 -11.71 5.45
N PHE A 107 7.60 -11.07 5.70
CA PHE A 107 8.90 -11.75 5.74
C PHE A 107 9.16 -12.60 6.99
N MET A 108 8.44 -12.33 8.06
CA MET A 108 8.71 -12.91 9.37
C MET A 108 7.72 -14.02 9.71
N ALA A 109 8.11 -14.89 10.65
CA ALA A 109 7.25 -15.98 11.07
C ALA A 109 5.95 -15.45 11.70
N MET A 110 4.83 -15.79 11.09
CA MET A 110 3.47 -15.52 11.55
C MET A 110 2.90 -16.83 12.11
N LEU A 111 2.78 -16.94 13.42
CA LEU A 111 2.39 -18.20 14.07
C LEU A 111 1.11 -18.00 14.87
N GLY A 112 0.17 -18.94 14.69
CA GLY A 112 -0.96 -19.14 15.57
C GLY A 112 -0.59 -20.05 16.72
N ASP A 113 -1.34 -19.96 17.80
CA ASP A 113 -1.23 -20.85 18.96
C ASP A 113 -2.32 -21.91 18.87
N ASP A 114 -1.94 -23.16 18.58
CA ASP A 114 -2.87 -24.27 18.50
C ASP A 114 -3.62 -24.55 19.82
N ASN A 115 -3.08 -24.04 20.93
CA ASN A 115 -3.70 -24.16 22.25
C ASN A 115 -4.54 -22.94 22.64
N SER A 116 -4.55 -21.87 21.84
CA SER A 116 -5.28 -20.64 22.13
C SER A 116 -6.79 -20.79 22.03
N GLY A 117 -7.26 -21.82 21.35
CA GLY A 117 -8.68 -22.02 21.04
C GLY A 117 -9.21 -21.16 19.89
N HIS A 118 -8.32 -20.43 19.17
CA HIS A 118 -8.65 -19.69 17.97
C HIS A 118 -7.56 -19.84 16.88
N PRO A 119 -7.87 -19.64 15.60
CA PRO A 119 -6.98 -19.96 14.50
C PRO A 119 -6.17 -18.75 13.98
N TYR A 120 -6.09 -17.66 14.74
CA TYR A 120 -5.49 -16.40 14.32
C TYR A 120 -4.03 -16.31 14.77
N MET A 121 -3.26 -15.41 14.18
CA MET A 121 -1.86 -15.19 14.53
C MET A 121 -1.72 -14.66 15.98
N THR A 122 -0.89 -15.30 16.76
CA THR A 122 -0.60 -14.93 18.17
C THR A 122 0.82 -14.45 18.38
N SER A 123 1.72 -14.72 17.43
CA SER A 123 3.10 -14.25 17.48
C SER A 123 3.59 -13.85 16.09
N TYR A 124 4.47 -12.86 16.06
CA TYR A 124 5.16 -12.38 14.87
C TYR A 124 6.66 -12.30 15.15
N ALA A 125 7.49 -12.78 14.22
CA ALA A 125 8.94 -12.91 14.44
C ALA A 125 9.27 -13.67 15.74
N HIS A 126 8.47 -14.67 16.12
CA HIS A 126 8.54 -15.41 17.39
C HIS A 126 8.32 -14.56 18.66
N ILE A 127 7.87 -13.31 18.53
CA ILE A 127 7.49 -12.45 19.65
C ILE A 127 5.96 -12.51 19.80
N PRO A 128 5.43 -12.71 21.02
CA PRO A 128 3.98 -12.60 21.23
C PRO A 128 3.44 -11.25 20.74
N LEU A 129 2.35 -11.25 19.96
CA LEU A 129 1.77 -10.00 19.44
C LEU A 129 1.43 -9.00 20.53
N THR A 130 0.91 -9.49 21.67
CA THR A 130 0.58 -8.64 22.82
C THR A 130 1.81 -7.93 23.39
N GLU A 131 2.98 -8.58 23.34
CA GLU A 131 4.26 -7.99 23.76
C GLU A 131 4.71 -6.93 22.77
N LEU A 132 4.66 -7.20 21.45
CA LEU A 132 5.03 -6.23 20.42
C LEU A 132 4.10 -5.02 20.45
N ILE A 133 2.79 -5.22 20.65
CA ILE A 133 1.81 -4.16 20.86
C ILE A 133 2.18 -3.31 22.09
N GLN A 134 2.58 -3.92 23.18
CA GLN A 134 2.95 -3.19 24.39
C GLN A 134 4.22 -2.35 24.17
N MET A 135 5.23 -2.91 23.49
CA MET A 135 6.44 -2.15 23.13
C MET A 135 6.11 -0.89 22.31
N CYS A 136 5.17 -0.98 21.37
CA CYS A 136 4.69 0.19 20.61
C CYS A 136 3.95 1.18 21.52
N LYS A 137 3.01 0.69 22.34
CA LYS A 137 2.21 1.53 23.25
C LYS A 137 3.05 2.29 24.27
N ASP A 138 4.13 1.69 24.77
CA ASP A 138 5.05 2.33 25.72
C ASP A 138 5.74 3.57 25.13
N LYS A 139 5.74 3.69 23.81
CA LYS A 139 6.29 4.83 23.06
C LYS A 139 5.22 5.72 22.41
N GLY A 140 3.94 5.48 22.70
CA GLY A 140 2.83 6.25 22.13
C GLY A 140 2.47 5.86 20.68
N LEU A 141 2.95 4.69 20.23
CA LEU A 141 2.70 4.16 18.89
C LEU A 141 1.65 3.06 18.92
N LYS A 142 1.01 2.83 17.78
CA LYS A 142 0.11 1.69 17.52
C LYS A 142 0.86 0.58 16.79
N LEU A 143 0.33 -0.64 16.86
CA LEU A 143 0.74 -1.72 15.97
C LEU A 143 -0.35 -1.95 14.92
N GLY A 144 -0.01 -1.80 13.63
CA GLY A 144 -0.72 -2.34 12.50
C GLY A 144 -0.20 -3.72 12.17
N VAL A 145 -1.05 -4.58 11.67
CA VAL A 145 -0.70 -5.99 11.46
C VAL A 145 -0.89 -6.38 9.99
N TYR A 146 0.15 -7.01 9.43
CA TYR A 146 0.09 -7.73 8.19
C TYR A 146 -0.49 -9.13 8.48
N ASP A 147 -1.72 -9.34 8.05
CA ASP A 147 -2.44 -10.61 8.14
C ASP A 147 -3.67 -10.54 7.22
N ASN A 148 -4.28 -11.67 6.95
CA ASN A 148 -5.45 -11.74 6.08
C ASN A 148 -6.58 -12.51 6.80
N PRO A 149 -7.79 -11.94 6.93
CA PRO A 149 -8.92 -12.61 7.57
C PRO A 149 -9.39 -13.88 6.86
N LEU A 150 -8.80 -14.18 5.69
CA LEU A 150 -9.04 -15.43 4.97
C LEU A 150 -7.96 -16.50 5.25
N TRP A 151 -6.89 -16.16 5.98
CA TRP A 151 -5.84 -17.12 6.35
C TRP A 151 -6.13 -17.82 7.67
N VAL A 152 -5.53 -18.99 7.82
CA VAL A 152 -5.56 -19.80 9.06
C VAL A 152 -4.12 -20.01 9.55
N HIS A 153 -3.84 -19.55 10.77
CA HIS A 153 -2.52 -19.69 11.39
C HIS A 153 -2.46 -20.78 12.46
N GLY A 154 -3.60 -21.14 13.03
CA GLY A 154 -3.70 -22.11 14.11
C GLY A 154 -4.35 -23.45 13.68
N SER A 155 -4.96 -24.13 14.63
CA SER A 155 -5.57 -25.44 14.40
C SER A 155 -6.83 -25.37 13.57
N LEU A 156 -6.97 -26.31 12.61
CA LEU A 156 -8.18 -26.47 11.81
C LEU A 156 -9.38 -27.00 12.65
N ASP A 157 -9.12 -27.54 13.83
CA ASP A 157 -10.17 -28.08 14.71
C ASP A 157 -10.70 -27.03 15.69
N CYS A 158 -10.20 -25.79 15.61
CA CYS A 158 -10.72 -24.66 16.40
C CYS A 158 -12.20 -24.43 16.09
N PRO A 159 -13.07 -24.30 17.11
CA PRO A 159 -14.47 -23.97 16.92
C PRO A 159 -14.62 -22.53 16.46
N ILE A 160 -15.58 -22.29 15.58
CA ILE A 160 -15.96 -20.93 15.12
C ILE A 160 -17.04 -20.41 16.08
N GLU A 161 -16.75 -19.30 16.76
CA GLU A 161 -17.65 -18.71 17.76
C GLU A 161 -19.05 -18.47 17.19
N GLY A 162 -20.08 -18.80 17.96
CA GLY A 162 -21.48 -18.63 17.57
C GLY A 162 -22.00 -19.66 16.57
N THR A 163 -21.20 -20.65 16.20
CA THR A 163 -21.57 -21.70 15.23
C THR A 163 -21.36 -23.10 15.83
N LYS A 164 -21.80 -24.11 15.06
CA LYS A 164 -21.46 -25.52 15.34
C LYS A 164 -20.28 -26.04 14.50
N TYR A 165 -19.63 -25.15 13.73
CA TYR A 165 -18.59 -25.48 12.79
C TYR A 165 -17.21 -25.28 13.40
N THR A 166 -16.22 -25.95 12.82
CA THR A 166 -14.80 -25.70 13.03
C THR A 166 -14.18 -25.07 11.77
N VAL A 167 -12.97 -24.54 11.88
CA VAL A 167 -12.25 -23.98 10.73
C VAL A 167 -12.15 -24.96 9.57
N ARG A 168 -11.99 -26.26 9.86
CA ARG A 168 -11.95 -27.33 8.86
C ARG A 168 -13.16 -27.31 7.92
N ASN A 169 -14.34 -26.93 8.41
CA ASN A 169 -15.56 -26.84 7.59
C ASN A 169 -15.54 -25.68 6.59
N LEU A 170 -14.60 -24.76 6.74
CA LEU A 170 -14.47 -23.60 5.85
C LEU A 170 -13.49 -23.83 4.71
N LEU A 171 -12.72 -24.93 4.72
CA LEU A 171 -11.72 -25.19 3.70
C LEU A 171 -12.39 -25.70 2.41
N TYR A 172 -11.69 -25.46 1.30
CA TYR A 172 -12.13 -26.00 0.02
C TYR A 172 -12.09 -27.53 0.01
N GLU A 173 -13.16 -28.15 -0.46
CA GLU A 173 -13.27 -29.61 -0.65
C GLU A 173 -13.30 -29.94 -2.15
N GLN A 174 -12.45 -30.83 -2.59
CA GLN A 174 -12.54 -31.40 -3.92
C GLN A 174 -13.24 -32.76 -3.86
N GLY A 175 -14.48 -32.81 -4.36
CA GLY A 175 -15.35 -34.00 -4.18
C GLY A 175 -15.98 -34.03 -2.79
N LYS A 176 -16.88 -34.98 -2.55
CA LYS A 176 -17.78 -34.90 -1.39
C LYS A 176 -17.17 -35.13 -0.01
N ASP A 177 -15.91 -35.56 0.11
CA ASP A 177 -15.43 -36.11 1.38
C ASP A 177 -14.01 -35.78 1.80
N GLN A 178 -13.31 -34.84 1.15
CA GLN A 178 -11.92 -34.56 1.54
C GLN A 178 -11.60 -33.08 1.62
N VAL A 179 -11.38 -32.63 2.86
CA VAL A 179 -10.58 -31.42 3.13
C VAL A 179 -9.16 -31.72 2.65
N LYS A 180 -8.71 -30.99 1.64
CA LYS A 180 -7.36 -31.16 1.13
C LYS A 180 -6.35 -30.39 1.96
N ASN A 181 -5.17 -31.00 2.15
CA ASN A 181 -4.02 -30.28 2.61
C ASN A 181 -3.66 -29.19 1.58
N PRO A 182 -3.60 -27.90 1.96
CA PRO A 182 -3.21 -26.83 1.06
C PRO A 182 -1.90 -27.11 0.33
N ASP A 183 -0.90 -27.64 1.03
CA ASP A 183 0.41 -28.00 0.48
C ASP A 183 0.34 -29.04 -0.66
N ALA A 184 -0.70 -29.85 -0.71
CA ALA A 184 -0.88 -30.86 -1.73
C ALA A 184 -1.41 -30.30 -3.06
N ASP A 185 -2.00 -29.11 -3.04
CA ASP A 185 -2.62 -28.48 -4.20
C ASP A 185 -1.82 -27.27 -4.72
N GLY A 186 -0.68 -26.93 -4.10
CA GLY A 186 0.14 -25.79 -4.47
C GLY A 186 -0.32 -24.46 -3.90
N ASP A 187 -1.33 -24.44 -3.03
CA ASP A 187 -1.69 -23.23 -2.28
C ASP A 187 -0.60 -22.93 -1.24
N ILE A 188 -0.09 -21.70 -1.25
CA ILE A 188 0.92 -21.23 -0.29
C ILE A 188 0.34 -20.85 1.07
N PHE A 189 -0.98 -20.64 1.14
CA PHE A 189 -1.71 -20.30 2.35
C PHE A 189 -2.86 -21.28 2.58
N THR A 190 -3.24 -21.48 3.85
CA THR A 190 -4.49 -22.13 4.20
C THR A 190 -5.61 -21.09 4.16
N TRP A 191 -6.41 -21.11 3.11
CA TRP A 191 -7.52 -20.18 2.89
C TRP A 191 -8.85 -20.75 3.41
N ILE A 192 -9.66 -19.89 4.01
CA ILE A 192 -11.09 -20.20 4.20
C ILE A 192 -11.89 -19.80 2.98
N VAL A 193 -13.05 -20.46 2.77
CA VAL A 193 -14.02 -20.11 1.73
C VAL A 193 -15.15 -19.29 2.35
N PRO A 194 -15.30 -18.01 2.01
CA PRO A 194 -16.26 -17.11 2.67
C PRO A 194 -17.71 -17.55 2.57
N SER A 195 -18.12 -18.19 1.46
CA SER A 195 -19.49 -18.67 1.27
C SER A 195 -19.85 -19.91 2.09
N HIS A 196 -18.88 -20.60 2.67
CA HIS A 196 -19.14 -21.74 3.55
C HIS A 196 -19.82 -21.28 4.84
N LYS A 197 -20.71 -22.14 5.37
CA LYS A 197 -21.42 -21.88 6.64
C LYS A 197 -20.43 -21.70 7.77
N GLY A 198 -20.43 -20.53 8.39
CA GLY A 198 -19.46 -20.11 9.40
C GLY A 198 -18.37 -19.19 8.85
N GLY A 199 -18.30 -18.93 7.53
CA GLY A 199 -17.28 -18.09 6.93
C GLY A 199 -17.33 -16.64 7.40
N LYS A 200 -18.52 -16.04 7.48
CA LYS A 200 -18.70 -14.70 8.01
C LYS A 200 -18.37 -14.60 9.50
N GLU A 201 -18.78 -15.62 10.28
CA GLU A 201 -18.50 -15.69 11.71
C GLU A 201 -16.99 -15.87 11.98
N TYR A 202 -16.27 -16.59 11.11
CA TYR A 202 -14.81 -16.68 11.20
C TYR A 202 -14.16 -15.30 11.01
N ILE A 203 -14.58 -14.57 9.99
CA ILE A 203 -14.10 -13.20 9.72
C ILE A 203 -14.48 -12.27 10.89
N ASP A 204 -15.67 -12.42 11.46
CA ASP A 204 -16.08 -11.66 12.67
C ASP A 204 -15.16 -11.95 13.85
N GLY A 205 -14.84 -13.21 14.08
CA GLY A 205 -13.92 -13.63 15.13
C GLY A 205 -12.50 -13.09 14.94
N PHE A 206 -12.01 -13.00 13.70
CA PHE A 206 -10.72 -12.43 13.36
C PHE A 206 -10.63 -10.95 13.78
N PHE A 207 -11.56 -10.11 13.33
CA PHE A 207 -11.55 -8.68 13.69
C PHE A 207 -11.83 -8.44 15.17
N LYS A 208 -12.72 -9.24 15.78
CA LYS A 208 -12.97 -9.22 17.21
C LYS A 208 -11.69 -9.49 18.02
N TYR A 209 -10.93 -10.51 17.61
CA TYR A 209 -9.66 -10.85 18.25
C TYR A 209 -8.65 -9.70 18.15
N TYR A 210 -8.36 -9.21 16.94
CA TYR A 210 -7.39 -8.15 16.76
C TYR A 210 -7.78 -6.87 17.50
N LYS A 211 -9.06 -6.49 17.44
CA LYS A 211 -9.55 -5.34 18.22
C LYS A 211 -9.38 -5.54 19.73
N SER A 212 -9.60 -6.75 20.23
CA SER A 212 -9.48 -7.05 21.67
C SER A 212 -8.07 -6.88 22.20
N ILE A 213 -7.06 -7.11 21.36
CA ILE A 213 -5.64 -6.91 21.74
C ILE A 213 -5.13 -5.50 21.40
N GLY A 214 -5.94 -4.67 20.74
CA GLY A 214 -5.66 -3.25 20.48
C GLY A 214 -5.05 -2.97 19.12
N VAL A 215 -5.37 -3.77 18.11
CA VAL A 215 -5.02 -3.54 16.70
C VAL A 215 -6.19 -2.88 15.98
N ASP A 216 -5.91 -1.79 15.27
CA ASP A 216 -6.89 -1.00 14.51
C ASP A 216 -6.59 -0.95 13.00
N PHE A 217 -5.53 -1.63 12.54
CA PHE A 217 -5.11 -1.63 11.14
C PHE A 217 -4.67 -3.03 10.73
N ILE A 218 -5.25 -3.53 9.62
CA ILE A 218 -4.89 -4.83 9.02
C ILE A 218 -4.52 -4.62 7.56
N ARG A 219 -3.30 -5.10 7.19
CA ARG A 219 -2.79 -5.12 5.82
C ARG A 219 -2.97 -6.53 5.25
N MET A 220 -3.94 -6.69 4.34
CA MET A 220 -4.39 -7.98 3.79
C MET A 220 -3.73 -8.23 2.44
N ASP A 221 -2.80 -9.17 2.39
CA ASP A 221 -2.00 -9.42 1.18
C ASP A 221 -2.45 -10.66 0.40
N PHE A 222 -1.87 -10.80 -0.80
CA PHE A 222 -2.07 -11.91 -1.73
C PHE A 222 -3.52 -12.08 -2.23
N MET A 223 -4.28 -11.00 -2.31
CA MET A 223 -5.68 -11.06 -2.72
C MET A 223 -5.86 -11.57 -4.16
N CYS A 224 -4.89 -11.34 -5.07
CA CYS A 224 -4.89 -11.93 -6.42
C CYS A 224 -4.77 -13.46 -6.41
N LEU A 225 -4.01 -14.03 -5.46
CA LEU A 225 -3.92 -15.48 -5.33
C LEU A 225 -5.23 -16.09 -4.85
N PHE A 226 -5.90 -15.43 -3.92
CA PHE A 226 -7.23 -15.86 -3.50
C PHE A 226 -8.21 -15.86 -4.68
N GLU A 227 -8.22 -14.77 -5.47
CA GLU A 227 -9.17 -14.64 -6.59
C GLU A 227 -8.85 -15.60 -7.74
N ASP A 228 -7.62 -15.58 -8.27
CA ASP A 228 -7.27 -16.26 -9.52
C ASP A 228 -6.28 -17.42 -9.36
N GLY A 229 -5.69 -17.58 -8.19
CA GLY A 229 -4.61 -18.56 -7.99
C GLY A 229 -3.31 -18.18 -8.72
N ILE A 230 -3.19 -16.95 -9.20
CA ILE A 230 -2.09 -16.49 -10.05
C ILE A 230 -1.57 -15.16 -9.51
N ARG A 231 -0.25 -15.05 -9.44
CA ARG A 231 0.45 -13.83 -9.13
C ARG A 231 1.06 -13.23 -10.40
N GLY A 232 0.76 -11.96 -10.64
CA GLY A 232 1.49 -11.19 -11.66
C GLY A 232 1.31 -11.63 -13.10
N GLY A 233 0.17 -12.21 -13.48
CA GLY A 233 -0.07 -12.68 -14.85
C GLY A 233 0.81 -13.86 -15.26
N GLY A 234 1.34 -14.59 -14.29
CA GLY A 234 2.16 -15.77 -14.50
C GLY A 234 1.40 -16.89 -15.23
N THR A 235 2.12 -17.74 -15.97
CA THR A 235 1.56 -18.89 -16.67
C THR A 235 1.39 -20.11 -15.77
N LYS A 236 1.91 -20.04 -14.54
CA LYS A 236 1.79 -21.12 -13.54
C LYS A 236 0.88 -20.64 -12.42
N GLY A 237 -0.12 -21.41 -12.09
CA GLY A 237 -0.90 -21.23 -10.88
C GLY A 237 0.00 -21.41 -9.65
N GLU A 238 -0.10 -20.50 -8.71
CA GLU A 238 0.59 -20.53 -7.40
C GLU A 238 -0.38 -20.87 -6.28
N GLY A 239 -1.63 -21.06 -6.64
CA GLY A 239 -2.72 -21.41 -5.76
C GLY A 239 -3.92 -21.90 -6.52
N ARG A 240 -5.01 -22.13 -5.81
CA ARG A 240 -6.26 -22.67 -6.38
C ARG A 240 -7.01 -21.64 -7.22
N GLY A 241 -7.13 -20.41 -6.71
CA GLY A 241 -8.08 -19.42 -7.19
C GLY A 241 -9.52 -19.79 -6.83
N TYR A 242 -10.17 -18.93 -6.06
CA TYR A 242 -11.55 -19.18 -5.58
C TYR A 242 -12.60 -18.47 -6.44
N GLY A 243 -12.15 -17.60 -7.34
CA GLY A 243 -12.98 -16.86 -8.28
C GLY A 243 -13.48 -15.52 -7.77
N SER A 244 -13.91 -14.67 -8.72
CA SER A 244 -14.32 -13.30 -8.42
C SER A 244 -15.58 -13.21 -7.56
N ALA A 245 -16.46 -14.23 -7.59
CA ALA A 245 -17.63 -14.24 -6.72
C ALA A 245 -17.27 -14.40 -5.24
N GLU A 246 -16.38 -15.34 -4.92
CA GLU A 246 -15.87 -15.52 -3.56
C GLU A 246 -15.02 -14.31 -3.11
N TYR A 247 -14.20 -13.78 -4.01
CA TYR A 247 -13.42 -12.57 -3.75
C TYR A 247 -14.32 -11.38 -3.35
N ARG A 248 -15.36 -11.12 -4.13
CA ARG A 248 -16.32 -10.05 -3.84
C ARG A 248 -17.03 -10.26 -2.50
N LEU A 249 -17.49 -11.51 -2.24
CA LEU A 249 -18.14 -11.87 -0.99
C LEU A 249 -17.19 -11.69 0.20
N ALA A 250 -15.92 -12.08 0.04
CA ALA A 250 -14.88 -11.86 1.04
C ALA A 250 -14.73 -10.38 1.37
N LEU A 251 -14.55 -9.53 0.35
CA LEU A 251 -14.40 -8.07 0.54
C LEU A 251 -15.63 -7.47 1.22
N GLN A 252 -16.84 -7.91 0.85
CA GLN A 252 -18.06 -7.45 1.51
C GLN A 252 -18.09 -7.81 2.99
N TYR A 253 -17.85 -9.08 3.34
CA TYR A 253 -17.84 -9.52 4.74
C TYR A 253 -16.74 -8.81 5.55
N ILE A 254 -15.56 -8.66 4.97
CA ILE A 254 -14.44 -7.94 5.58
C ILE A 254 -14.84 -6.50 5.87
N ALA A 255 -15.39 -5.79 4.89
CA ALA A 255 -15.81 -4.40 5.06
C ALA A 255 -16.86 -4.23 6.16
N GLU A 256 -17.91 -5.06 6.15
CA GLU A 256 -18.98 -5.03 7.16
C GLU A 256 -18.45 -5.27 8.57
N VAL A 257 -17.58 -6.25 8.72
CA VAL A 257 -17.04 -6.64 10.03
C VAL A 257 -15.97 -5.67 10.51
N ALA A 258 -15.06 -5.25 9.62
CA ALA A 258 -14.05 -4.25 9.96
C ALA A 258 -14.69 -2.94 10.43
N GLN A 259 -15.75 -2.48 9.74
CA GLN A 259 -16.54 -1.31 10.17
C GLN A 259 -17.17 -1.51 11.55
N LYS A 260 -17.76 -2.69 11.81
CA LYS A 260 -18.35 -3.04 13.12
C LYS A 260 -17.35 -2.87 14.27
N TYR A 261 -16.10 -3.22 14.07
CA TYR A 261 -15.05 -3.15 15.09
C TYR A 261 -14.19 -1.88 15.00
N GLY A 262 -14.41 -1.02 14.00
CA GLY A 262 -13.59 0.18 13.78
C GLY A 262 -12.14 -0.17 13.46
N VAL A 263 -11.92 -1.13 12.55
CA VAL A 263 -10.60 -1.54 12.07
C VAL A 263 -10.42 -1.07 10.65
N PHE A 264 -9.31 -0.40 10.37
CA PHE A 264 -8.93 0.03 9.03
C PHE A 264 -8.31 -1.13 8.25
N THR A 265 -8.72 -1.32 7.00
CA THR A 265 -8.23 -2.40 6.14
C THR A 265 -7.46 -1.86 4.94
N SER A 266 -6.32 -2.47 4.65
CA SER A 266 -5.52 -2.22 3.45
C SER A 266 -5.55 -3.47 2.57
N ILE A 267 -6.09 -3.36 1.37
CA ILE A 267 -6.14 -4.43 0.38
C ILE A 267 -4.82 -4.42 -0.40
N VAL A 268 -4.07 -5.51 -0.36
CA VAL A 268 -2.77 -5.63 -1.01
C VAL A 268 -2.81 -6.73 -2.08
N MET A 269 -2.11 -6.52 -3.18
CA MET A 269 -2.09 -7.38 -4.36
C MET A 269 -3.48 -7.71 -4.94
N PRO A 270 -4.40 -6.74 -5.11
CA PRO A 270 -5.66 -7.00 -5.80
C PRO A 270 -5.45 -7.06 -7.32
N ASN A 271 -6.31 -7.77 -8.04
CA ASN A 271 -6.31 -7.76 -9.50
C ASN A 271 -6.94 -6.49 -10.10
N MET A 272 -7.66 -5.71 -9.30
CA MET A 272 -8.37 -4.49 -9.74
C MET A 272 -9.33 -4.74 -10.92
N LYS A 273 -9.99 -5.90 -10.94
CA LYS A 273 -10.97 -6.25 -11.97
C LYS A 273 -12.13 -5.27 -12.01
N ASP A 274 -12.75 -5.16 -13.16
CA ASP A 274 -13.88 -4.22 -13.37
C ASP A 274 -13.51 -2.79 -12.92
N HIS A 275 -12.29 -2.36 -13.24
CA HIS A 275 -11.75 -1.04 -12.87
C HIS A 275 -11.69 -0.81 -11.35
N GLY A 276 -11.37 -1.84 -10.57
CA GLY A 276 -11.21 -1.75 -9.12
C GLY A 276 -12.48 -1.36 -8.36
N GLN A 277 -13.65 -1.59 -8.95
CA GLN A 277 -14.93 -1.15 -8.35
C GLN A 277 -15.20 -1.80 -6.99
N TYR A 278 -14.79 -3.04 -6.79
CA TYR A 278 -15.01 -3.73 -5.52
C TYR A 278 -14.03 -3.30 -4.44
N GLU A 279 -12.78 -3.07 -4.83
CA GLU A 279 -11.76 -2.51 -3.95
C GLU A 279 -12.14 -1.08 -3.52
N ALA A 280 -12.66 -0.27 -4.46
CA ALA A 280 -13.14 1.08 -4.18
C ALA A 280 -14.41 1.09 -3.30
N GLN A 281 -15.28 0.07 -3.44
CA GLN A 281 -16.51 -0.03 -2.67
C GLN A 281 -16.28 -0.54 -1.25
N TYR A 282 -15.38 -1.51 -1.06
CA TYR A 282 -15.23 -2.24 0.20
C TYR A 282 -13.92 -1.96 0.93
N GLY A 283 -12.91 -1.37 0.27
CA GLY A 283 -11.62 -1.07 0.87
C GLY A 283 -11.54 0.30 1.51
N ASN A 284 -10.81 0.44 2.61
CA ASN A 284 -10.36 1.74 3.09
C ASN A 284 -9.15 2.21 2.28
N MET A 285 -8.22 1.31 2.02
CA MET A 285 -7.01 1.56 1.25
C MET A 285 -6.73 0.39 0.31
N VAL A 286 -6.23 0.66 -0.89
CA VAL A 286 -5.91 -0.34 -1.90
C VAL A 286 -4.55 -0.07 -2.51
N ARG A 287 -3.70 -1.08 -2.52
CA ARG A 287 -2.41 -1.01 -3.16
C ARG A 287 -2.54 -1.16 -4.67
N ILE A 288 -1.96 -0.23 -5.40
CA ILE A 288 -2.11 -0.11 -6.86
C ILE A 288 -0.82 -0.38 -7.64
N VAL A 289 0.30 -0.57 -6.96
CA VAL A 289 1.62 -0.69 -7.58
C VAL A 289 2.33 -1.95 -7.08
N ASP A 290 3.27 -2.46 -7.88
CA ASP A 290 4.13 -3.61 -7.52
C ASP A 290 4.96 -3.34 -6.26
N ASP A 291 5.53 -4.41 -5.69
CA ASP A 291 6.38 -4.30 -4.50
C ASP A 291 7.52 -3.30 -4.72
N ALA A 292 7.79 -2.49 -3.69
CA ALA A 292 8.84 -1.48 -3.73
C ALA A 292 10.22 -2.07 -4.02
N CYS A 293 10.44 -3.34 -3.64
CA CYS A 293 11.70 -4.06 -3.84
C CYS A 293 12.93 -3.21 -3.46
N GLU A 294 13.61 -2.69 -4.46
CA GLU A 294 14.77 -1.83 -4.30
C GLU A 294 14.42 -0.36 -4.00
N GLY A 295 13.18 0.04 -4.22
CA GLY A 295 12.74 1.43 -4.03
C GLY A 295 13.33 2.41 -5.04
N GLY A 296 13.54 3.66 -4.63
CA GLY A 296 14.17 4.69 -5.43
C GLY A 296 13.35 5.17 -6.61
N TRP A 297 14.00 5.84 -7.56
CA TRP A 297 13.33 6.41 -8.72
C TRP A 297 12.69 5.38 -9.62
N ASP A 298 13.29 4.18 -9.69
CA ASP A 298 12.74 3.09 -10.50
C ASP A 298 11.35 2.66 -10.03
N HIS A 299 11.15 2.55 -8.73
CA HIS A 299 9.84 2.25 -8.16
C HIS A 299 8.88 3.45 -8.23
N LEU A 300 9.38 4.67 -8.05
CA LEU A 300 8.57 5.87 -8.08
C LEU A 300 8.02 6.18 -9.48
N SER A 301 8.88 6.17 -10.49
CA SER A 301 8.56 6.77 -11.78
C SER A 301 9.19 6.12 -13.00
N SER A 302 10.09 5.11 -12.82
CA SER A 302 10.82 4.54 -13.95
C SER A 302 9.91 3.81 -14.92
N ARG A 303 10.20 3.99 -16.18
CA ARG A 303 9.56 3.30 -17.30
C ARG A 303 10.16 1.92 -17.59
N TRP A 304 11.14 1.49 -16.79
CA TRP A 304 11.86 0.23 -17.00
C TRP A 304 11.19 -1.00 -16.40
N ARG A 305 10.32 -0.83 -15.41
CA ARG A 305 9.66 -1.92 -14.71
C ARG A 305 8.61 -2.61 -15.59
N GLY A 306 9.09 -3.53 -16.42
CA GLY A 306 8.25 -4.48 -17.12
C GLY A 306 7.61 -3.98 -18.42
N ALA A 307 6.73 -4.84 -18.97
CA ALA A 307 6.19 -4.72 -20.31
C ALA A 307 5.06 -3.72 -20.47
N GLN A 308 4.34 -3.47 -19.37
CA GLN A 308 3.17 -2.59 -19.33
C GLN A 308 3.23 -1.76 -18.06
N TYR A 309 2.97 -0.47 -18.19
CA TYR A 309 2.97 0.44 -17.04
C TYR A 309 1.68 0.30 -16.21
N ILE A 310 0.57 0.13 -16.90
CA ILE A 310 -0.73 -0.16 -16.30
C ILE A 310 -1.18 -1.53 -16.77
N LYS A 311 -1.62 -2.35 -15.84
CA LYS A 311 -2.22 -3.63 -16.12
C LYS A 311 -3.66 -3.62 -15.62
N VAL A 312 -4.57 -3.95 -16.51
CA VAL A 312 -5.99 -4.00 -16.23
C VAL A 312 -6.36 -5.44 -15.86
N ASP A 313 -7.18 -5.59 -14.83
CA ASP A 313 -7.72 -6.88 -14.38
C ASP A 313 -6.69 -7.91 -13.93
N GLN A 314 -5.52 -7.45 -13.49
CA GLN A 314 -4.49 -8.32 -12.94
C GLN A 314 -3.50 -7.58 -12.03
N TRP A 315 -2.92 -8.27 -11.08
CA TRP A 315 -1.80 -7.77 -10.27
C TRP A 315 -0.47 -7.86 -11.04
N PRO A 316 0.48 -6.89 -10.89
CA PRO A 316 0.28 -5.58 -10.28
C PRO A 316 -0.52 -4.64 -11.21
N ALA A 317 -1.31 -3.76 -10.61
CA ALA A 317 -2.15 -2.83 -11.38
C ALA A 317 -1.36 -1.70 -12.06
N ALA A 318 -0.15 -1.42 -11.55
CA ALA A 318 0.83 -0.53 -12.16
C ALA A 318 2.26 -0.96 -11.82
N ASN A 319 3.23 -0.59 -12.65
CA ASN A 319 4.64 -0.95 -12.46
C ASN A 319 5.46 0.12 -11.72
N ASN A 320 4.92 1.31 -11.53
CA ASN A 320 5.52 2.37 -10.76
C ASN A 320 4.43 3.22 -10.09
N GLN A 321 4.81 3.95 -9.06
CA GLN A 321 3.85 4.72 -8.26
C GLN A 321 3.20 5.84 -9.07
N PHE A 322 3.97 6.55 -9.88
CA PHE A 322 3.48 7.71 -10.61
C PHE A 322 2.37 7.32 -11.60
N ASP A 323 2.59 6.28 -12.40
CA ASP A 323 1.58 5.78 -13.33
C ASP A 323 0.38 5.19 -12.59
N GLY A 324 0.60 4.49 -11.49
CA GLY A 324 -0.46 3.94 -10.66
C GLY A 324 -1.36 5.03 -10.09
N PHE A 325 -0.80 6.03 -9.41
CA PHE A 325 -1.57 7.14 -8.87
C PHE A 325 -2.30 7.95 -9.97
N THR A 326 -1.65 8.15 -11.11
CA THR A 326 -2.24 8.89 -12.23
C THR A 326 -3.43 8.14 -12.82
N TYR A 327 -3.25 6.87 -13.17
CA TYR A 327 -4.29 6.07 -13.83
C TYR A 327 -5.50 5.82 -12.92
N TRP A 328 -5.24 5.41 -11.67
CA TRP A 328 -6.30 5.08 -10.71
C TRP A 328 -6.85 6.29 -9.95
N SER A 329 -6.48 7.51 -10.34
CA SER A 329 -6.94 8.74 -9.67
C SER A 329 -8.45 8.95 -9.70
N ASP A 330 -9.18 8.35 -10.62
CA ASP A 330 -10.63 8.48 -10.75
C ASP A 330 -11.41 7.70 -9.68
N ILE A 331 -10.87 6.60 -9.14
CA ILE A 331 -11.51 5.86 -8.05
C ILE A 331 -11.22 6.44 -6.67
N THR A 332 -10.25 7.34 -6.55
CA THR A 332 -9.83 7.99 -5.30
C THR A 332 -10.52 9.33 -5.08
N GLY A 333 -10.45 9.88 -3.89
CA GLY A 333 -11.03 11.19 -3.53
C GLY A 333 -11.32 11.29 -2.05
N ARG A 334 -11.74 12.48 -1.58
CA ARG A 334 -12.22 12.63 -0.21
C ARG A 334 -13.42 11.71 0.04
N GLY A 335 -13.35 10.92 1.11
CA GLY A 335 -14.40 9.95 1.45
C GLY A 335 -14.49 8.76 0.49
N LYS A 336 -13.47 8.54 -0.33
CA LYS A 336 -13.31 7.36 -1.19
C LYS A 336 -12.12 6.53 -0.74
N VAL A 337 -11.87 5.42 -1.45
CA VAL A 337 -10.72 4.56 -1.19
C VAL A 337 -9.41 5.33 -1.34
N ILE A 338 -8.46 5.03 -0.47
CA ILE A 338 -7.10 5.58 -0.50
C ILE A 338 -6.24 4.70 -1.39
N ALA A 339 -5.57 5.29 -2.38
CA ALA A 339 -4.58 4.58 -3.18
C ALA A 339 -3.26 4.47 -2.41
N ASP A 340 -2.70 3.27 -2.36
CA ASP A 340 -1.44 2.95 -1.70
C ASP A 340 -0.33 2.73 -2.75
N GLY A 341 0.71 3.55 -2.69
CA GLY A 341 1.89 3.48 -3.55
C GLY A 341 3.01 2.60 -2.99
N ASP A 342 2.74 1.80 -1.95
CA ASP A 342 3.73 0.97 -1.26
C ASP A 342 4.77 1.78 -0.46
N PHE A 343 5.90 1.16 -0.13
CA PHE A 343 6.88 1.63 0.83
C PHE A 343 7.84 2.67 0.26
N GLN A 344 8.34 3.55 1.13
CA GLN A 344 9.27 4.61 0.80
C GLN A 344 10.62 4.40 1.49
N PHE A 345 11.71 4.60 0.73
CA PHE A 345 13.09 4.49 1.19
C PHE A 345 13.87 5.74 0.78
N MET A 346 14.03 6.71 1.66
CA MET A 346 14.73 7.95 1.30
C MET A 346 16.19 7.72 0.91
N ARG A 347 16.85 6.74 1.51
CA ARG A 347 18.22 6.39 1.16
C ARG A 347 18.38 5.78 -0.25
N ARG A 348 17.31 5.30 -0.86
CA ARG A 348 17.34 4.66 -2.18
C ARG A 348 17.31 5.65 -3.34
N PHE A 349 16.99 6.90 -3.09
CA PHE A 349 16.98 7.94 -4.10
C PHE A 349 18.38 8.53 -4.31
N ASN A 350 18.70 8.91 -5.55
CA ASN A 350 20.01 9.43 -5.93
C ASN A 350 20.14 10.94 -5.69
N SER A 351 19.02 11.66 -5.59
CA SER A 351 19.02 13.11 -5.40
C SER A 351 17.92 13.56 -4.45
N ASP A 352 18.02 14.79 -3.98
CA ASP A 352 16.99 15.44 -3.17
C ASP A 352 15.73 15.74 -4.01
N ASP A 353 15.92 16.04 -5.30
CA ASP A 353 14.80 16.23 -6.24
C ASP A 353 13.91 14.97 -6.31
N GLU A 354 14.54 13.79 -6.37
CA GLU A 354 13.81 12.52 -6.35
C GLU A 354 13.08 12.28 -5.02
N ARG A 355 13.70 12.60 -3.88
CA ARG A 355 13.10 12.49 -2.54
C ARG A 355 11.90 13.42 -2.39
N GLN A 356 12.07 14.68 -2.83
CA GLN A 356 10.98 15.66 -2.83
C GLN A 356 9.82 15.22 -3.72
N SER A 357 10.11 14.73 -4.92
CA SER A 357 9.10 14.21 -5.84
C SER A 357 8.34 13.03 -5.25
N CYS A 358 9.03 12.13 -4.53
CA CYS A 358 8.41 10.99 -3.85
C CYS A 358 7.38 11.44 -2.81
N ILE A 359 7.79 12.24 -1.85
CA ILE A 359 6.91 12.72 -0.76
C ILE A 359 5.77 13.57 -1.33
N THR A 360 6.08 14.44 -2.30
CA THR A 360 5.07 15.29 -2.94
C THR A 360 4.00 14.43 -3.63
N LEU A 361 4.39 13.41 -4.37
CA LEU A 361 3.44 12.55 -5.10
C LEU A 361 2.50 11.80 -4.15
N GLN A 362 3.04 11.18 -3.07
CA GLN A 362 2.22 10.50 -2.07
C GLN A 362 1.16 11.42 -1.50
N LEU A 363 1.56 12.61 -1.06
CA LEU A 363 0.65 13.56 -0.41
C LEU A 363 -0.32 14.21 -1.41
N MET A 364 0.10 14.47 -2.65
CA MET A 364 -0.79 14.96 -3.70
C MET A 364 -1.87 13.94 -4.07
N ALA A 365 -1.51 12.66 -4.11
CA ALA A 365 -2.47 11.59 -4.38
C ALA A 365 -3.38 11.26 -3.18
N GLY A 366 -3.13 11.84 -2.00
CA GLY A 366 -3.82 11.49 -0.76
C GLY A 366 -3.48 10.08 -0.27
N GLY A 367 -2.30 9.57 -0.67
CA GLY A 367 -1.80 8.25 -0.30
C GLY A 367 -1.15 8.21 1.07
N PRO A 368 -0.83 7.01 1.58
CA PRO A 368 -0.04 6.85 2.79
C PRO A 368 1.42 7.25 2.55
N ILE A 369 2.14 7.55 3.63
CA ILE A 369 3.60 7.48 3.63
C ILE A 369 3.99 6.32 4.54
N ALA A 370 4.45 5.24 3.90
CA ALA A 370 4.91 4.04 4.58
C ALA A 370 6.45 4.03 4.58
N VAL A 371 7.03 4.45 5.68
CA VAL A 371 8.49 4.54 5.85
C VAL A 371 9.07 3.15 6.02
N ALA A 372 9.97 2.73 5.15
CA ALA A 372 10.66 1.44 5.25
C ALA A 372 12.16 1.57 5.60
N ASP A 373 12.72 2.78 5.61
CA ASP A 373 14.06 3.01 6.13
C ASP A 373 14.14 2.62 7.62
N GLU A 374 15.25 2.02 8.04
CA GLU A 374 15.49 1.65 9.43
C GLU A 374 16.45 2.63 10.12
N TYR A 375 16.43 2.62 11.47
CA TYR A 375 17.30 3.47 12.29
C TYR A 375 18.79 3.37 11.93
N ASN A 376 19.24 2.21 11.45
CA ASN A 376 20.65 1.92 11.13
C ASN A 376 20.95 1.89 9.63
N THR A 377 19.95 2.03 8.75
CA THR A 377 20.14 2.01 7.29
C THR A 377 19.90 3.36 6.64
N ILE A 378 19.04 4.20 7.18
CA ILE A 378 18.67 5.49 6.60
C ILE A 378 19.86 6.44 6.38
N GLY A 379 20.95 6.25 7.10
CA GLY A 379 22.21 7.01 6.97
C GLY A 379 23.25 6.39 6.05
N TYR A 380 22.94 5.30 5.35
CA TYR A 380 23.83 4.72 4.33
C TYR A 380 23.92 5.60 3.09
N GLU A 381 24.91 5.35 2.24
CA GLU A 381 25.03 6.05 0.95
C GLU A 381 23.77 5.82 0.11
N SER A 382 23.35 6.90 -0.56
CA SER A 382 22.18 6.87 -1.41
C SER A 382 22.41 6.03 -2.67
N GLY A 383 21.36 5.46 -3.20
CA GLY A 383 21.35 4.79 -4.49
C GLY A 383 20.46 3.55 -4.52
N GLU A 384 19.94 3.29 -5.69
CA GLU A 384 19.24 2.05 -6.03
C GLU A 384 20.20 0.87 -5.91
N ASN A 385 19.67 -0.30 -5.58
CA ASN A 385 20.44 -1.55 -5.47
C ASN A 385 21.55 -1.57 -4.40
N SER A 386 21.61 -0.58 -3.51
CA SER A 386 22.58 -0.53 -2.43
C SER A 386 22.13 -1.40 -1.25
N TYR A 387 22.31 -2.71 -1.36
CA TYR A 387 22.07 -3.67 -0.27
C TYR A 387 23.31 -3.99 0.54
N SER A 388 24.48 -3.56 0.11
CA SER A 388 25.70 -3.67 0.91
C SER A 388 25.71 -2.62 2.00
N GLU A 389 26.27 -2.96 3.15
CA GLU A 389 26.63 -1.97 4.18
C GLU A 389 27.55 -0.94 3.55
N SER A 390 26.98 0.20 3.21
CA SER A 390 27.74 1.38 2.81
C SER A 390 28.13 2.18 4.04
N PHE A 391 28.99 3.14 3.87
CA PHE A 391 29.43 3.97 4.98
C PHE A 391 28.25 4.76 5.58
N TYR A 392 27.90 4.48 6.83
CA TYR A 392 26.86 5.19 7.57
C TYR A 392 27.32 6.59 7.98
N SER A 393 26.45 7.58 7.83
CA SER A 393 26.65 8.94 8.30
C SER A 393 25.43 9.43 9.07
N ALA A 394 25.61 9.88 10.30
CA ALA A 394 24.55 10.48 11.10
C ALA A 394 23.99 11.76 10.46
N ALA A 395 24.85 12.55 9.80
CA ALA A 395 24.40 13.74 9.07
C ALA A 395 23.50 13.37 7.89
N ARG A 396 23.83 12.29 7.16
CA ARG A 396 23.00 11.77 6.07
C ARG A 396 21.70 11.18 6.60
N ALA A 397 21.73 10.51 7.75
CA ALA A 397 20.52 10.01 8.39
C ALA A 397 19.56 11.15 8.73
N ALA A 398 20.04 12.20 9.38
CA ALA A 398 19.24 13.39 9.70
C ALA A 398 18.71 14.09 8.43
N HIS A 399 19.52 14.16 7.38
CA HIS A 399 19.11 14.72 6.09
C HIS A 399 17.98 13.90 5.45
N ASN A 400 18.14 12.56 5.35
CA ASN A 400 17.13 11.70 4.75
C ASN A 400 15.82 11.70 5.55
N VAL A 401 15.89 11.71 6.90
CA VAL A 401 14.70 11.80 7.75
C VAL A 401 13.93 13.10 7.51
N SER A 402 14.62 14.23 7.23
CA SER A 402 13.97 15.52 7.07
C SER A 402 12.92 15.57 5.95
N PHE A 403 13.02 14.71 4.93
CA PHE A 403 12.01 14.62 3.88
C PHE A 403 10.67 14.08 4.39
N TYR A 404 10.68 13.22 5.41
CA TYR A 404 9.46 12.74 6.08
C TYR A 404 8.86 13.78 7.05
N GLN A 405 9.57 14.85 7.37
CA GLN A 405 9.26 15.78 8.44
C GLN A 405 8.77 17.16 7.96
N ASN A 406 8.50 17.33 6.65
CA ASN A 406 8.02 18.61 6.12
C ASN A 406 6.58 18.89 6.59
N GLU A 407 6.43 19.71 7.62
CA GLU A 407 5.15 19.99 8.27
C GLU A 407 4.15 20.66 7.32
N GLU A 408 4.61 21.58 6.42
CA GLU A 408 3.72 22.26 5.48
C GLU A 408 3.11 21.28 4.46
N LEU A 409 3.87 20.29 4.01
CA LEU A 409 3.35 19.23 3.15
C LEU A 409 2.47 18.24 3.93
N LEU A 410 2.83 17.89 5.16
CA LEU A 410 2.04 16.99 5.99
C LEU A 410 0.67 17.57 6.39
N GLU A 411 0.47 18.89 6.27
CA GLU A 411 -0.86 19.50 6.39
C GLU A 411 -1.85 18.94 5.35
N LEU A 412 -1.38 18.50 4.16
CA LEU A 412 -2.22 17.84 3.17
C LEU A 412 -2.83 16.55 3.72
N ASN A 413 -2.02 15.74 4.40
CA ASN A 413 -2.50 14.52 5.05
C ASN A 413 -3.49 14.82 6.18
N LYS A 414 -3.21 15.82 7.03
CA LYS A 414 -4.12 16.25 8.11
C LYS A 414 -5.45 16.75 7.55
N ASP A 415 -5.43 17.45 6.41
CA ASP A 415 -6.62 17.96 5.70
C ASP A 415 -7.40 16.85 4.97
N LYS A 416 -6.90 15.62 4.91
CA LYS A 416 -7.44 14.54 4.06
C LYS A 416 -7.50 14.96 2.59
N PHE A 417 -6.51 15.74 2.17
CA PHE A 417 -6.40 16.25 0.81
C PHE A 417 -6.21 15.13 -0.18
N VAL A 418 -6.87 15.21 -1.32
CA VAL A 418 -6.65 14.34 -2.48
C VAL A 418 -6.66 15.20 -3.73
N GLY A 419 -5.51 15.35 -4.35
CA GLY A 419 -5.36 16.00 -5.64
C GLY A 419 -5.61 15.05 -6.80
N LYS A 420 -5.63 15.62 -7.99
CA LYS A 420 -5.81 14.91 -9.26
C LYS A 420 -4.80 15.42 -10.27
N PRO A 421 -4.32 14.55 -11.18
CA PRO A 421 -3.60 15.03 -12.37
C PRO A 421 -4.56 15.79 -13.31
N LEU A 422 -4.04 16.69 -14.12
CA LEU A 422 -4.83 17.34 -15.17
C LEU A 422 -5.31 16.34 -16.23
N SER A 423 -4.57 15.25 -16.41
CA SER A 423 -4.95 14.14 -17.26
C SER A 423 -4.53 12.84 -16.60
N ASN A 424 -5.42 11.85 -16.57
CA ASN A 424 -5.11 10.49 -16.18
C ASN A 424 -4.80 9.58 -17.38
N ASN A 425 -4.62 10.15 -18.57
CA ASN A 425 -4.33 9.43 -19.78
C ASN A 425 -2.86 8.99 -19.80
N ILE A 426 -2.62 7.74 -19.45
CA ILE A 426 -1.31 7.09 -19.54
C ILE A 426 -1.33 6.12 -20.70
N SER A 427 -0.35 6.23 -21.60
CA SER A 427 -0.19 5.28 -22.68
C SER A 427 0.21 3.92 -22.13
N THR A 428 -0.55 2.90 -22.47
CA THR A 428 -0.24 1.49 -22.16
C THR A 428 0.55 0.82 -23.29
N THR A 429 0.79 1.51 -24.41
CA THR A 429 1.51 0.98 -25.56
C THR A 429 3.02 1.18 -25.43
N ARG A 430 3.78 0.12 -25.69
CA ARG A 430 5.23 0.21 -25.88
C ARG A 430 5.56 0.65 -27.29
N ASN A 431 6.59 1.50 -27.45
CA ASN A 431 7.29 1.58 -28.72
C ASN A 431 8.14 0.30 -28.94
N GLY A 432 8.60 0.09 -30.16
CA GLY A 432 9.39 -1.11 -30.52
C GLY A 432 10.72 -1.24 -29.77
N ALA A 433 11.22 -0.16 -29.14
CA ALA A 433 12.41 -0.17 -28.29
C ALA A 433 12.08 -0.46 -26.81
N GLY A 434 10.81 -0.48 -26.43
CA GLY A 434 10.36 -0.81 -25.08
C GLY A 434 10.65 0.25 -24.03
N ILE A 435 11.04 1.46 -24.40
CA ILE A 435 11.63 2.44 -23.49
C ILE A 435 10.85 3.74 -23.41
N GLU A 436 10.22 4.18 -24.49
CA GLU A 436 9.53 5.46 -24.49
C GLU A 436 8.04 5.32 -24.75
N ILE A 437 7.26 5.78 -23.81
CA ILE A 437 5.84 6.00 -23.98
C ILE A 437 5.66 7.51 -24.03
N ALA A 438 4.98 7.97 -25.07
CA ALA A 438 4.56 9.36 -25.11
C ALA A 438 3.59 9.60 -23.96
N GLU A 439 4.07 10.22 -22.91
CA GLU A 439 3.29 10.59 -21.76
C GLU A 439 2.61 11.93 -22.00
N ASP A 440 1.35 12.03 -21.63
CA ASP A 440 0.67 13.30 -21.61
C ASP A 440 1.33 14.20 -20.55
N ALA A 441 1.91 15.33 -20.95
CA ALA A 441 2.54 16.27 -20.04
C ALA A 441 1.59 16.76 -18.94
N ASN A 442 0.28 16.74 -19.18
CA ASN A 442 -0.74 17.11 -18.20
C ASN A 442 -0.87 16.08 -17.06
N SER A 443 -0.41 14.83 -17.24
CA SER A 443 -0.33 13.84 -16.16
C SER A 443 0.71 14.20 -15.11
N GLN A 444 1.65 15.09 -15.42
CA GLN A 444 2.70 15.58 -14.53
C GLN A 444 2.34 16.90 -13.83
N VAL A 445 1.12 17.39 -14.03
CA VAL A 445 0.55 18.55 -13.34
C VAL A 445 -0.60 18.07 -12.47
N TRP A 446 -0.45 18.23 -11.17
CA TRP A 446 -1.44 17.80 -10.19
C TRP A 446 -2.01 18.99 -9.43
N TYR A 447 -3.29 18.95 -9.09
CA TYR A 447 -3.92 20.00 -8.31
C TYR A 447 -5.10 19.46 -7.49
N GLY A 448 -5.49 20.22 -6.48
CA GLY A 448 -6.67 19.96 -5.66
C GLY A 448 -6.96 21.12 -4.74
N GLN A 449 -8.10 21.06 -4.07
CA GLN A 449 -8.53 22.08 -3.12
C GLN A 449 -8.53 21.52 -1.69
N MET A 450 -7.92 22.25 -0.77
CA MET A 450 -7.96 21.98 0.66
C MET A 450 -9.34 22.35 1.24
N SER A 451 -9.65 21.82 2.42
CA SER A 451 -10.92 22.07 3.11
C SER A 451 -11.13 23.54 3.47
N ASN A 452 -10.06 24.31 3.65
CA ASN A 452 -10.12 25.76 3.93
C ASN A 452 -10.28 26.62 2.67
N GLY A 453 -10.33 26.03 1.48
CA GLY A 453 -10.51 26.70 0.21
C GLY A 453 -9.23 27.09 -0.52
N ASP A 454 -8.05 26.87 0.06
CA ASP A 454 -6.77 27.00 -0.64
C ASP A 454 -6.60 25.90 -1.67
N TYR A 455 -5.76 26.14 -2.68
CA TYR A 455 -5.43 25.13 -3.67
C TYR A 455 -3.98 24.69 -3.51
N ILE A 456 -3.72 23.45 -3.83
CA ILE A 456 -2.37 22.90 -3.97
C ILE A 456 -2.15 22.57 -5.43
N VAL A 457 -1.00 22.98 -5.95
CA VAL A 457 -0.55 22.65 -7.30
C VAL A 457 0.84 22.05 -7.22
N ALA A 458 1.02 20.89 -7.85
CA ALA A 458 2.33 20.26 -7.98
C ALA A 458 2.67 20.06 -9.45
N LEU A 459 3.88 20.44 -9.81
CA LEU A 459 4.49 20.24 -11.12
C LEU A 459 5.61 19.22 -10.97
N PHE A 460 5.66 18.21 -11.83
CA PHE A 460 6.69 17.18 -11.81
C PHE A 460 7.45 17.13 -13.13
N ASN A 461 8.71 16.75 -13.04
CA ASN A 461 9.53 16.40 -14.20
C ASN A 461 10.00 14.95 -14.06
N ARG A 462 9.41 14.03 -14.82
CA ARG A 462 9.79 12.61 -14.85
C ARG A 462 10.94 12.32 -15.83
N GLU A 463 11.39 13.30 -16.58
CA GLU A 463 12.40 13.14 -17.62
C GLU A 463 13.82 13.26 -17.06
N ASN A 464 14.77 12.64 -17.77
CA ASN A 464 16.21 12.73 -17.45
C ASN A 464 16.85 14.04 -17.96
N ILE A 465 16.06 14.99 -18.41
CA ILE A 465 16.48 16.31 -18.86
C ILE A 465 15.63 17.38 -18.20
N GLU A 466 16.14 18.59 -18.17
CA GLU A 466 15.43 19.75 -17.66
C GLU A 466 14.17 20.02 -18.51
N GLN A 467 13.06 20.33 -17.85
CA GLN A 467 11.77 20.59 -18.48
C GLN A 467 11.12 21.85 -17.91
N GLU A 468 10.43 22.60 -18.76
CA GLU A 468 9.48 23.60 -18.30
C GLU A 468 8.10 22.94 -18.07
N ARG A 469 7.51 23.20 -16.90
CA ARG A 469 6.16 22.78 -16.55
C ARG A 469 5.38 23.99 -16.05
N GLY A 470 4.08 24.00 -16.31
CA GLY A 470 3.23 25.06 -15.80
C GLY A 470 1.77 24.89 -16.15
N VAL A 471 0.93 25.64 -15.45
CA VAL A 471 -0.51 25.66 -15.64
C VAL A 471 -1.06 27.06 -15.35
N GLU A 472 -1.90 27.54 -16.23
CA GLU A 472 -2.70 28.75 -16.00
C GLU A 472 -3.76 28.46 -14.92
N LEU A 473 -3.95 29.35 -13.96
CA LEU A 473 -4.94 29.15 -12.90
C LEU A 473 -6.36 29.03 -13.46
N SER A 474 -6.64 29.72 -14.55
CA SER A 474 -7.93 29.61 -15.25
C SER A 474 -8.22 28.21 -15.80
N ALA A 475 -7.18 27.44 -16.17
CA ALA A 475 -7.31 26.03 -16.58
C ALA A 475 -7.69 25.11 -15.41
N LEU A 476 -7.44 25.54 -14.17
CA LEU A 476 -7.85 24.86 -12.93
C LEU A 476 -9.21 25.34 -12.41
N GLY A 477 -9.90 26.23 -13.14
CA GLY A 477 -11.14 26.88 -12.70
C GLY A 477 -10.95 27.96 -11.63
N ILE A 478 -9.71 28.41 -11.41
CA ILE A 478 -9.37 29.46 -10.45
C ILE A 478 -9.34 30.81 -11.14
N SER A 479 -10.15 31.75 -10.66
CA SER A 479 -10.25 33.10 -11.22
C SER A 479 -9.37 34.08 -10.47
N GLY A 480 -8.70 34.96 -11.21
CA GLY A 480 -7.86 36.02 -10.64
C GLY A 480 -6.45 35.56 -10.29
N SER A 481 -5.73 36.39 -9.54
CA SER A 481 -4.42 36.07 -9.00
C SER A 481 -4.55 35.37 -7.65
N MET A 482 -3.56 34.55 -7.32
CA MET A 482 -3.45 33.87 -6.03
C MET A 482 -2.07 34.13 -5.42
N LYS A 483 -2.00 34.29 -4.11
CA LYS A 483 -0.73 34.27 -3.37
C LYS A 483 -0.14 32.87 -3.43
N VAL A 484 1.17 32.78 -3.63
CA VAL A 484 1.91 31.54 -3.78
C VAL A 484 2.88 31.35 -2.62
N ARG A 485 2.82 30.17 -2.00
CA ARG A 485 3.82 29.69 -1.06
C ARG A 485 4.40 28.38 -1.55
N ASP A 486 5.70 28.33 -1.74
CA ASP A 486 6.42 27.10 -2.07
C ASP A 486 6.60 26.26 -0.80
N LEU A 487 6.14 24.99 -0.85
CA LEU A 487 6.05 24.12 0.33
C LEU A 487 7.36 23.37 0.64
N TRP A 488 8.34 23.36 -0.27
CA TRP A 488 9.66 22.82 0.01
C TRP A 488 10.66 23.87 0.48
N THR A 489 10.63 25.04 -0.13
CA THR A 489 11.53 26.13 0.24
C THR A 489 10.99 27.00 1.37
N HIS A 490 9.70 26.81 1.71
CA HIS A 490 8.98 27.60 2.72
C HIS A 490 9.00 29.11 2.44
N THR A 491 8.93 29.48 1.15
CA THR A 491 9.02 30.88 0.71
C THR A 491 7.74 31.35 0.02
N ASP A 492 7.40 32.61 0.25
CA ASP A 492 6.31 33.28 -0.43
C ASP A 492 6.84 33.89 -1.74
N GLU A 493 6.18 33.55 -2.86
CA GLU A 493 6.61 33.96 -4.21
C GLU A 493 5.76 35.10 -4.82
N GLY A 494 4.89 35.73 -4.00
CA GLY A 494 4.01 36.80 -4.44
C GLY A 494 2.70 36.31 -5.04
N GLU A 495 2.10 37.10 -5.93
CA GLU A 495 0.83 36.78 -6.57
C GLU A 495 1.03 36.42 -8.05
N VAL A 496 0.33 35.36 -8.48
CA VAL A 496 0.42 34.87 -9.85
C VAL A 496 -0.94 34.51 -10.43
N THR A 497 -1.04 34.46 -11.75
CA THR A 497 -2.17 33.88 -12.52
C THR A 497 -1.77 32.55 -13.18
N LYS A 498 -0.49 32.17 -13.06
CA LYS A 498 0.10 30.97 -13.63
C LYS A 498 1.12 30.40 -12.65
N VAL A 499 1.04 29.11 -12.39
CA VAL A 499 2.12 28.38 -11.71
C VAL A 499 3.04 27.80 -12.77
N SER A 500 4.32 28.10 -12.72
CA SER A 500 5.31 27.53 -13.66
C SER A 500 6.67 27.39 -13.01
N ALA A 501 7.44 26.42 -13.48
CA ALA A 501 8.80 26.20 -13.06
C ALA A 501 9.64 25.55 -14.17
N LYS A 502 10.92 25.87 -14.18
CA LYS A 502 11.95 25.15 -14.89
C LYS A 502 12.53 24.11 -13.94
N LEU A 503 12.20 22.84 -14.19
CA LEU A 503 12.50 21.73 -13.32
C LEU A 503 13.71 20.95 -13.82
N ALA A 504 14.68 20.74 -12.96
CA ALA A 504 15.79 19.79 -13.18
C ALA A 504 15.24 18.36 -13.42
N PRO A 505 16.05 17.43 -13.93
CA PRO A 505 15.66 16.03 -14.02
C PRO A 505 15.12 15.52 -12.68
N HIS A 506 13.97 14.85 -12.71
CA HIS A 506 13.28 14.24 -11.57
C HIS A 506 12.77 15.20 -10.48
N ALA A 507 12.92 16.52 -10.69
CA ALA A 507 12.48 17.53 -9.73
C ALA A 507 10.97 17.74 -9.75
N CYS A 508 10.47 18.29 -8.66
CA CYS A 508 9.11 18.80 -8.56
C CYS A 508 9.10 20.23 -8.01
N LYS A 509 7.96 20.90 -8.21
CA LYS A 509 7.59 22.11 -7.48
C LYS A 509 6.18 21.92 -6.93
N VAL A 510 5.98 22.20 -5.66
CA VAL A 510 4.65 22.13 -5.05
C VAL A 510 4.37 23.43 -4.32
N VAL A 511 3.22 24.02 -4.61
CA VAL A 511 2.82 25.32 -4.05
C VAL A 511 1.41 25.27 -3.49
N ARG A 512 1.23 26.04 -2.41
CA ARG A 512 -0.08 26.39 -1.89
C ARG A 512 -0.51 27.74 -2.43
N LEU A 513 -1.73 27.80 -2.92
CA LEU A 513 -2.34 28.99 -3.48
C LEU A 513 -3.46 29.45 -2.55
N SER A 514 -3.36 30.68 -2.05
CA SER A 514 -4.37 31.30 -1.19
C SER A 514 -4.89 32.58 -1.81
N LYS A 515 -6.13 32.94 -1.48
CA LYS A 515 -6.71 34.19 -1.97
C LYS A 515 -5.94 35.39 -1.41
N PRO A 516 -5.69 36.44 -2.23
CA PRO A 516 -5.20 37.70 -1.71
C PRO A 516 -6.18 38.26 -0.66
N GLU A 517 -5.66 38.76 0.46
CA GLU A 517 -6.47 39.51 1.40
C GLU A 517 -6.73 40.89 0.82
N TYR A 518 -7.91 41.12 0.31
CA TYR A 518 -8.36 42.48 0.01
C TYR A 518 -8.83 43.13 1.31
N PHE A 519 -8.04 44.04 1.82
CA PHE A 519 -8.53 44.99 2.81
C PHE A 519 -9.65 45.80 2.14
N LEU A 520 -10.89 45.56 2.53
CA LEU A 520 -11.95 46.52 2.23
C LEU A 520 -11.56 47.85 2.90
N VAL A 521 -10.97 48.74 2.11
CA VAL A 521 -10.84 50.11 2.55
C VAL A 521 -12.27 50.62 2.65
N SER A 522 -12.75 50.72 3.89
CA SER A 522 -14.02 51.42 4.15
C SER A 522 -13.84 52.87 3.68
N GLU A 523 -14.37 53.20 2.52
CA GLU A 523 -14.59 54.61 2.16
C GLU A 523 -15.50 55.19 3.23
N ASN A 524 -14.90 56.00 4.12
CA ASN A 524 -15.64 56.90 5.03
C ASN A 524 -16.05 58.15 4.29
#